data_619c477bcdda12da305514b1bc58db80
#
_entry.id   619c477bcdda12da305514b1bc58db80
#
_cell.length_a   1.000
_cell.length_b   1.000
_cell.length_c   1.000
_cell.angle_alpha   90.00
_cell.angle_beta   90.00
_cell.angle_gamma   90.00
#
_symmetry.space_group_name_H-M   'P 1'
#
loop_
_entity.id
_entity.type
_entity.pdbx_description
1 polymer ?
#
loop_
_entity_poly.entity_id
_entity_poly.type
_entity_poly.pdbx_seq_one_letter_code
_entity_poly.pdbx_strand_id
1 'polypeptide(L)'
;QWVYVDLGTQCEFDKVRLHWINKARSGRIESSDDARNWKTVAQLPAGNGKTDEVACPGGKGRYVRVLMLKEATAAPYVLSELEVMGRGGLTAKPQPVKGGGDSRFSLNGGDWRIQRASEVKGDGRAISSTGYDASSWAVATVPATVLMSYVNIGALPNPNYADNLMQISESFFNSDFWYRTEFDLPQHMKGKRVMLNLDGINWKADVFINGRQAARIDGAFMRGHSDITPLLRDGRNVLAVRIIKNAHPGAVKEKYRKDTDFNGGLLGYDNPTFHATIGWDWISTIRGRNIGIWNDVWLSASGAVTMRDPLITSELALPDTAATITPSVILTNHMPYSVSGTLRGWIGGLKIETRVVLPTYAVQ
;
A
#
# COMPACT_ATOMS: atom_id res chain seq x y z
N GLN A 1 11.76 -18.07 -29.46
CA GLN A 1 10.98 -17.02 -28.77
C GLN A 1 11.25 -17.10 -27.26
N TRP A 2 11.04 -15.99 -26.59
CA TRP A 2 11.25 -15.92 -25.15
C TRP A 2 10.37 -14.86 -24.53
N VAL A 3 10.13 -15.03 -23.22
CA VAL A 3 9.55 -14.03 -22.34
C VAL A 3 10.32 -14.08 -21.01
N TYR A 4 10.52 -12.94 -20.37
CA TYR A 4 11.13 -12.89 -19.05
C TYR A 4 10.35 -11.98 -18.10
N VAL A 5 10.56 -12.21 -16.81
CA VAL A 5 10.12 -11.34 -15.72
C VAL A 5 11.33 -10.69 -15.07
N ASP A 6 11.20 -9.44 -14.66
CA ASP A 6 12.16 -8.72 -13.80
C ASP A 6 11.66 -8.83 -12.35
N LEU A 7 12.40 -9.51 -11.50
CA LEU A 7 12.09 -9.67 -10.09
C LEU A 7 12.48 -8.43 -9.26
N GLY A 8 13.03 -7.40 -9.93
CA GLY A 8 13.43 -6.12 -9.35
C GLY A 8 14.75 -6.13 -8.57
N THR A 9 15.15 -7.27 -8.06
CA THR A 9 16.44 -7.52 -7.41
C THR A 9 16.87 -8.96 -7.63
N GLN A 10 18.12 -9.28 -7.30
CA GLN A 10 18.59 -10.66 -7.32
C GLN A 10 17.82 -11.48 -6.26
N CYS A 11 17.17 -12.55 -6.69
CA CYS A 11 16.37 -13.44 -5.86
C CYS A 11 16.88 -14.88 -5.98
N GLU A 12 16.58 -15.68 -4.97
CA GLU A 12 16.73 -17.13 -5.02
C GLU A 12 15.37 -17.76 -5.28
N PHE A 13 15.30 -18.63 -6.28
CA PHE A 13 14.07 -19.31 -6.65
C PHE A 13 14.32 -20.80 -6.86
N ASP A 14 13.35 -21.61 -6.53
CA ASP A 14 13.42 -23.07 -6.58
C ASP A 14 12.42 -23.70 -7.54
N LYS A 15 11.45 -22.94 -7.99
CA LYS A 15 10.40 -23.40 -8.90
C LYS A 15 9.93 -22.28 -9.83
N VAL A 16 9.63 -22.67 -11.07
CA VAL A 16 8.90 -21.84 -12.03
C VAL A 16 7.65 -22.60 -12.46
N ARG A 17 6.48 -21.95 -12.40
CA ARG A 17 5.23 -22.51 -12.91
C ARG A 17 4.83 -21.74 -14.17
N LEU A 18 4.45 -22.49 -15.20
CA LEU A 18 4.07 -21.99 -16.51
C LEU A 18 2.67 -22.46 -16.85
N HIS A 19 1.81 -21.53 -17.23
CA HIS A 19 0.47 -21.85 -17.70
C HIS A 19 0.39 -21.63 -19.22
N TRP A 20 0.07 -22.67 -19.95
CA TRP A 20 0.09 -22.64 -21.41
C TRP A 20 -1.31 -22.65 -22.01
N ILE A 21 -1.51 -21.82 -23.00
CA ILE A 21 -2.58 -21.99 -23.99
C ILE A 21 -2.07 -22.87 -25.12
N ASN A 22 -0.86 -22.60 -25.62
CA ASN A 22 -0.17 -23.44 -26.58
C ASN A 22 1.30 -23.65 -26.16
N LYS A 23 1.61 -24.87 -25.77
CA LYS A 23 2.88 -25.22 -25.15
C LYS A 23 4.02 -25.33 -26.16
N ALA A 24 5.22 -24.93 -25.73
CA ALA A 24 6.46 -25.25 -26.39
C ALA A 24 6.82 -26.72 -26.23
N ARG A 25 7.20 -27.40 -27.33
CA ARG A 25 7.67 -28.79 -27.30
C ARG A 25 9.01 -28.92 -26.59
N SER A 26 9.85 -27.94 -26.68
CA SER A 26 11.11 -27.86 -25.97
C SER A 26 11.51 -26.44 -25.66
N GLY A 27 12.21 -26.25 -24.58
CA GLY A 27 12.69 -24.97 -24.09
C GLY A 27 13.41 -25.12 -22.79
N ARG A 28 13.77 -24.00 -22.19
CA ARG A 28 14.47 -23.98 -20.90
C ARG A 28 14.17 -22.73 -20.08
N ILE A 29 14.33 -22.84 -18.80
CA ILE A 29 14.35 -21.73 -17.87
C ILE A 29 15.78 -21.23 -17.75
N GLU A 30 15.95 -19.92 -17.84
CA GLU A 30 17.24 -19.25 -17.69
C GLU A 30 17.13 -18.12 -16.70
N SER A 31 18.22 -17.80 -16.01
CA SER A 31 18.32 -16.64 -15.14
C SER A 31 19.44 -15.70 -15.57
N SER A 32 19.30 -14.43 -15.19
CA SER A 32 20.29 -13.38 -15.47
C SER A 32 20.23 -12.30 -14.39
N ASP A 33 21.34 -11.58 -14.19
CA ASP A 33 21.38 -10.39 -13.34
C ASP A 33 21.34 -9.09 -14.16
N ASP A 34 21.55 -9.16 -15.47
CA ASP A 34 21.66 -7.99 -16.37
C ASP A 34 20.75 -8.05 -17.59
N ALA A 35 19.89 -9.06 -17.71
CA ALA A 35 19.02 -9.36 -18.87
C ALA A 35 19.80 -9.54 -20.21
N ARG A 36 21.12 -9.70 -20.16
CA ARG A 36 21.99 -9.90 -21.32
C ARG A 36 22.68 -11.25 -21.28
N ASN A 37 23.29 -11.56 -20.17
CA ASN A 37 24.01 -12.81 -19.93
C ASN A 37 23.11 -13.81 -19.21
N TRP A 38 22.74 -14.89 -19.91
CA TRP A 38 21.75 -15.85 -19.45
C TRP A 38 22.38 -17.20 -19.12
N LYS A 39 22.02 -17.74 -17.96
CA LYS A 39 22.44 -19.08 -17.50
C LYS A 39 21.23 -20.01 -17.50
N THR A 40 21.37 -21.19 -18.08
CA THR A 40 20.32 -22.22 -18.01
C THR A 40 20.20 -22.74 -16.58
N VAL A 41 18.99 -22.73 -16.05
CA VAL A 41 18.64 -23.24 -14.72
C VAL A 41 17.96 -24.60 -14.81
N ALA A 42 17.02 -24.75 -15.72
CA ALA A 42 16.29 -26.01 -15.92
C ALA A 42 15.80 -26.17 -17.37
N GLN A 43 15.51 -27.39 -17.77
CA GLN A 43 14.85 -27.71 -19.05
C GLN A 43 13.35 -27.77 -18.85
N LEU A 44 12.58 -27.39 -19.88
CA LEU A 44 11.14 -27.59 -19.85
C LEU A 44 10.80 -29.09 -19.93
N PRO A 45 9.85 -29.58 -19.14
CA PRO A 45 9.41 -30.96 -19.17
C PRO A 45 8.74 -31.28 -20.52
N ALA A 46 8.98 -32.51 -20.99
CA ALA A 46 8.26 -33.03 -22.16
C ALA A 46 6.78 -33.24 -21.81
N GLY A 47 5.92 -33.13 -22.81
CA GLY A 47 4.49 -33.34 -22.66
C GLY A 47 3.64 -32.24 -23.29
N ASN A 48 2.33 -32.36 -23.14
CA ASN A 48 1.33 -31.47 -23.72
C ASN A 48 0.36 -30.89 -22.67
N GLY A 49 0.76 -30.91 -21.40
CA GLY A 49 -0.02 -30.36 -20.30
C GLY A 49 -0.21 -28.84 -20.42
N LYS A 50 -1.29 -28.34 -19.86
CA LYS A 50 -1.56 -26.90 -19.80
C LYS A 50 -0.75 -26.16 -18.72
N THR A 51 -0.20 -26.89 -17.77
CA THR A 51 0.61 -26.32 -16.69
C THR A 51 1.88 -27.15 -16.52
N ASP A 52 3.02 -26.47 -16.42
CA ASP A 52 4.29 -27.09 -16.04
C ASP A 52 4.77 -26.52 -14.71
N GLU A 53 5.15 -27.38 -13.79
CA GLU A 53 5.94 -27.03 -12.62
C GLU A 53 7.37 -27.45 -12.86
N VAL A 54 8.28 -26.48 -13.02
CA VAL A 54 9.68 -26.72 -13.33
C VAL A 54 10.50 -26.48 -12.08
N ALA A 55 11.10 -27.54 -11.53
CA ALA A 55 12.06 -27.40 -10.44
C ALA A 55 13.32 -26.69 -10.92
N CYS A 56 13.75 -25.70 -10.18
CA CYS A 56 14.90 -24.85 -10.49
C CYS A 56 15.93 -24.87 -9.35
N PRO A 57 16.56 -26.04 -9.07
CA PRO A 57 17.48 -26.14 -7.93
C PRO A 57 18.65 -25.17 -8.10
N GLY A 58 18.89 -24.34 -7.08
CA GLY A 58 19.93 -23.31 -7.11
C GLY A 58 19.64 -22.15 -8.07
N GLY A 59 18.39 -21.96 -8.47
CA GLY A 59 17.98 -20.83 -9.27
C GLY A 59 18.27 -19.51 -8.56
N LYS A 60 18.98 -18.60 -9.24
CA LYS A 60 19.35 -17.29 -8.70
C LYS A 60 19.49 -16.29 -9.82
N GLY A 61 18.94 -15.09 -9.64
CA GLY A 61 19.05 -13.99 -10.58
C GLY A 61 17.97 -12.94 -10.36
N ARG A 62 18.14 -11.78 -11.00
CA ARG A 62 17.12 -10.73 -11.06
C ARG A 62 16.07 -10.99 -12.14
N TYR A 63 16.50 -11.57 -13.27
CA TYR A 63 15.64 -11.85 -14.40
C TYR A 63 15.50 -13.36 -14.56
N VAL A 64 14.28 -13.81 -14.81
CA VAL A 64 13.97 -15.22 -15.10
C VAL A 64 13.27 -15.30 -16.44
N ARG A 65 13.82 -16.08 -17.37
CA ARG A 65 13.36 -16.19 -18.76
C ARG A 65 12.92 -17.61 -19.07
N VAL A 66 11.82 -17.70 -19.81
CA VAL A 66 11.46 -18.93 -20.53
C VAL A 66 11.91 -18.76 -21.98
N LEU A 67 12.85 -19.57 -22.40
CA LEU A 67 13.29 -19.65 -23.81
C LEU A 67 12.64 -20.84 -24.48
N MET A 68 11.76 -20.61 -25.43
CA MET A 68 11.00 -21.59 -26.19
C MET A 68 11.73 -21.88 -27.52
N LEU A 69 12.10 -23.14 -27.76
CA LEU A 69 12.97 -23.54 -28.85
C LEU A 69 12.25 -24.25 -29.99
N LYS A 70 11.28 -25.12 -29.69
CA LYS A 70 10.51 -25.86 -30.69
C LYS A 70 9.02 -25.78 -30.38
N GLU A 71 8.25 -25.60 -31.42
CA GLU A 71 6.79 -25.62 -31.37
C GLU A 71 6.28 -27.06 -31.26
N ALA A 72 5.21 -27.23 -30.50
CA ALA A 72 4.52 -28.53 -30.39
C ALA A 72 3.55 -28.74 -31.55
N THR A 73 3.04 -27.66 -32.12
CA THR A 73 2.10 -27.61 -33.24
C THR A 73 2.53 -26.56 -34.25
N ALA A 74 1.86 -26.41 -35.37
CA ALA A 74 2.08 -25.33 -36.32
C ALA A 74 1.64 -23.94 -35.79
N ALA A 75 1.03 -23.88 -34.62
CA ALA A 75 0.59 -22.64 -33.99
C ALA A 75 1.71 -22.07 -33.09
N PRO A 76 1.80 -20.74 -32.95
CA PRO A 76 2.81 -20.10 -32.12
C PRO A 76 2.64 -20.46 -30.64
N TYR A 77 3.72 -20.35 -29.86
CA TYR A 77 3.66 -20.52 -28.39
C TYR A 77 2.75 -19.45 -27.78
N VAL A 78 1.93 -19.86 -26.85
CA VAL A 78 1.11 -18.94 -26.07
C VAL A 78 1.21 -19.34 -24.62
N LEU A 79 1.87 -18.48 -23.83
CA LEU A 79 1.99 -18.58 -22.39
C LEU A 79 1.01 -17.61 -21.76
N SER A 80 0.12 -18.08 -20.93
CA SER A 80 -0.87 -17.23 -20.23
C SER A 80 -0.34 -16.68 -18.92
N GLU A 81 0.55 -17.44 -18.23
CA GLU A 81 1.10 -17.02 -16.94
C GLU A 81 2.51 -17.59 -16.73
N LEU A 82 3.35 -16.81 -16.06
CA LEU A 82 4.69 -17.18 -15.61
C LEU A 82 4.84 -16.79 -14.14
N GLU A 83 4.90 -17.79 -13.27
CA GLU A 83 5.10 -17.59 -11.84
C GLU A 83 6.50 -18.05 -11.45
N VAL A 84 7.23 -17.23 -10.70
CA VAL A 84 8.54 -17.57 -10.13
C VAL A 84 8.39 -17.67 -8.62
N MET A 85 8.70 -18.84 -8.07
CA MET A 85 8.55 -19.13 -6.64
C MET A 85 9.92 -19.28 -6.00
N GLY A 86 10.11 -18.60 -4.85
CA GLY A 86 11.39 -18.61 -4.16
C GLY A 86 11.42 -17.66 -2.99
N ARG A 87 12.61 -17.15 -2.67
CA ARG A 87 12.87 -16.23 -1.58
C ARG A 87 13.50 -14.94 -2.11
N GLY A 88 13.11 -13.82 -1.53
CA GLY A 88 13.51 -12.50 -2.02
C GLY A 88 12.49 -11.95 -3.03
N GLY A 89 12.76 -10.82 -3.66
CA GLY A 89 11.89 -10.17 -4.63
C GLY A 89 11.09 -9.01 -4.06
N LEU A 90 10.41 -8.30 -4.97
CA LEU A 90 9.70 -7.05 -4.67
C LEU A 90 8.45 -7.20 -3.79
N THR A 91 7.96 -8.41 -3.61
CA THR A 91 6.89 -8.70 -2.66
C THR A 91 7.41 -8.94 -1.24
N ALA A 92 8.66 -8.55 -0.95
CA ALA A 92 9.04 -8.38 0.44
C ALA A 92 7.96 -7.54 1.11
N LYS A 93 7.41 -8.05 2.23
CA LYS A 93 6.53 -7.25 3.10
C LYS A 93 7.12 -5.85 3.18
N PRO A 94 6.31 -4.77 3.04
CA PRO A 94 6.82 -3.42 3.14
C PRO A 94 7.71 -3.34 4.37
N GLN A 95 9.02 -3.22 4.16
CA GLN A 95 9.93 -3.00 5.27
C GLN A 95 9.51 -1.67 5.87
N PRO A 96 9.39 -1.56 7.20
CA PRO A 96 9.16 -0.28 7.82
C PRO A 96 10.17 0.69 7.23
N VAL A 97 9.71 1.73 6.57
CA VAL A 97 10.60 2.74 5.99
C VAL A 97 11.42 3.25 7.18
N LYS A 98 12.70 2.94 7.20
CA LYS A 98 13.64 3.57 8.13
C LYS A 98 13.68 5.04 7.75
N GLY A 99 12.69 5.78 8.26
CA GLY A 99 12.62 7.22 8.07
C GLY A 99 13.91 7.83 8.56
N GLY A 100 14.51 8.68 7.76
CA GLY A 100 15.67 9.44 8.17
C GLY A 100 15.32 10.28 9.39
N GLY A 101 16.01 10.04 10.48
CA GLY A 101 15.91 10.79 11.72
C GLY A 101 15.11 10.09 12.84
N ASP A 102 15.52 10.33 14.08
CA ASP A 102 14.96 9.77 15.33
C ASP A 102 13.50 10.18 15.65
N SER A 103 12.80 10.83 14.71
CA SER A 103 11.47 11.40 14.93
C SER A 103 10.32 10.62 14.30
N ARG A 104 10.58 9.57 13.53
CA ARG A 104 9.55 8.77 12.84
C ARG A 104 9.55 7.31 13.33
N PHE A 105 8.34 6.79 13.61
CA PHE A 105 8.12 5.38 13.96
C PHE A 105 6.98 4.82 13.11
N SER A 106 7.27 3.84 12.27
CA SER A 106 6.29 3.22 11.38
C SER A 106 5.42 2.22 12.14
N LEU A 107 4.12 2.26 11.86
CA LEU A 107 3.16 1.25 12.28
C LEU A 107 2.80 0.29 11.14
N ASN A 108 3.41 0.45 9.94
CA ASN A 108 3.21 -0.45 8.82
C ASN A 108 3.72 -1.86 9.13
N GLY A 109 3.05 -2.87 8.59
CA GLY A 109 3.49 -4.26 8.69
C GLY A 109 3.48 -4.84 10.12
N GLY A 110 2.90 -4.12 11.09
CA GLY A 110 2.70 -4.59 12.46
C GLY A 110 1.58 -5.64 12.55
N ASP A 111 1.24 -6.03 13.78
CA ASP A 111 0.14 -6.97 14.06
C ASP A 111 -1.23 -6.30 13.88
N TRP A 112 -1.52 -5.91 12.65
CA TRP A 112 -2.82 -5.38 12.32
C TRP A 112 -3.85 -6.49 12.18
N ARG A 113 -5.04 -6.23 12.73
CA ARG A 113 -6.22 -7.07 12.61
C ARG A 113 -7.32 -6.31 11.91
N ILE A 114 -8.16 -7.04 11.15
CA ILE A 114 -9.29 -6.49 10.40
C ILE A 114 -10.53 -7.33 10.59
N GLN A 115 -11.68 -6.67 10.74
CA GLN A 115 -12.98 -7.33 10.77
C GLN A 115 -14.08 -6.42 10.24
N ARG A 116 -15.10 -7.01 9.63
CA ARG A 116 -16.33 -6.29 9.26
C ARG A 116 -17.01 -5.73 10.50
N ALA A 117 -17.45 -4.49 10.43
CA ALA A 117 -18.09 -3.84 11.58
C ALA A 117 -19.37 -4.53 12.04
N SER A 118 -20.10 -5.20 11.12
CA SER A 118 -21.28 -5.99 11.47
C SER A 118 -20.99 -7.21 12.33
N GLU A 119 -19.74 -7.71 12.31
CA GLU A 119 -19.31 -8.88 13.09
C GLU A 119 -18.61 -8.48 14.40
N VAL A 120 -18.49 -7.19 14.65
CA VAL A 120 -17.74 -6.66 15.79
C VAL A 120 -18.69 -6.21 16.89
N LYS A 121 -18.43 -6.66 18.13
CA LYS A 121 -19.14 -6.19 19.31
C LYS A 121 -18.41 -4.99 19.92
N GLY A 122 -19.15 -3.95 20.23
CA GLY A 122 -18.62 -2.74 20.86
C GLY A 122 -18.39 -1.59 19.87
N ASP A 123 -18.09 -0.44 20.43
CA ASP A 123 -17.79 0.80 19.72
C ASP A 123 -16.27 1.04 19.65
N GLY A 124 -15.87 2.15 19.06
CA GLY A 124 -14.47 2.51 18.95
C GLY A 124 -13.73 2.66 20.27
N ARG A 125 -14.45 2.98 21.36
CA ARG A 125 -13.87 3.05 22.70
C ARG A 125 -13.49 1.67 23.21
N ALA A 126 -14.40 0.73 23.06
CA ALA A 126 -14.14 -0.66 23.48
C ALA A 126 -13.04 -1.29 22.62
N ILE A 127 -13.14 -1.16 21.29
CA ILE A 127 -12.22 -1.77 20.34
C ILE A 127 -10.78 -1.24 20.50
N SER A 128 -10.62 0.05 20.82
CA SER A 128 -9.32 0.66 21.05
C SER A 128 -8.82 0.56 22.50
N SER A 129 -9.42 -0.30 23.33
CA SER A 129 -8.95 -0.57 24.67
C SER A 129 -7.94 -1.73 24.70
N THR A 130 -7.03 -1.70 25.70
CA THR A 130 -6.22 -2.86 26.05
C THR A 130 -7.13 -3.93 26.67
N GLY A 131 -7.02 -5.16 26.23
CA GLY A 131 -7.89 -6.26 26.70
C GLY A 131 -9.11 -6.52 25.81
N TYR A 132 -9.37 -5.72 24.78
CA TYR A 132 -10.32 -6.10 23.75
C TYR A 132 -9.77 -7.30 22.96
N ASP A 133 -10.54 -8.38 22.92
CA ASP A 133 -10.13 -9.59 22.20
C ASP A 133 -10.43 -9.45 20.71
N ALA A 134 -9.37 -9.31 19.92
CA ALA A 134 -9.40 -9.32 18.46
C ALA A 134 -8.70 -10.57 17.88
N SER A 135 -8.51 -11.63 18.66
CA SER A 135 -7.80 -12.84 18.22
C SER A 135 -8.48 -13.55 17.05
N SER A 136 -9.81 -13.49 16.99
CA SER A 136 -10.62 -14.05 15.90
C SER A 136 -10.63 -13.19 14.64
N TRP A 137 -10.09 -11.97 14.67
CA TRP A 137 -10.06 -11.11 13.50
C TRP A 137 -9.01 -11.58 12.50
N ALA A 138 -9.28 -11.36 11.23
CA ALA A 138 -8.31 -11.64 10.18
C ALA A 138 -7.05 -10.76 10.32
N VAL A 139 -5.91 -11.28 9.87
CA VAL A 139 -4.69 -10.49 9.76
C VAL A 139 -4.85 -9.47 8.65
N ALA A 140 -4.59 -8.20 8.95
CA ALA A 140 -4.63 -7.14 7.96
C ALA A 140 -3.24 -6.83 7.40
N THR A 141 -3.19 -6.46 6.15
CA THR A 141 -2.02 -5.84 5.53
C THR A 141 -2.19 -4.32 5.59
N VAL A 142 -1.22 -3.62 6.17
CA VAL A 142 -1.17 -2.15 6.19
C VAL A 142 0.25 -1.72 5.80
N PRO A 143 0.39 -0.90 4.75
CA PRO A 143 -0.66 -0.35 3.89
C PRO A 143 -1.22 -1.36 2.89
N ALA A 144 -2.55 -1.38 2.72
CA ALA A 144 -3.26 -2.05 1.63
C ALA A 144 -4.76 -1.72 1.67
N THR A 145 -5.49 -2.12 0.64
CA THR A 145 -6.97 -2.11 0.68
C THR A 145 -7.50 -3.25 1.56
N VAL A 146 -8.76 -3.14 1.99
CA VAL A 146 -9.46 -4.23 2.69
C VAL A 146 -9.39 -5.52 1.87
N LEU A 147 -9.69 -5.44 0.57
CA LEU A 147 -9.66 -6.60 -0.33
C LEU A 147 -8.30 -7.29 -0.31
N MET A 148 -7.21 -6.53 -0.44
CA MET A 148 -5.85 -7.08 -0.44
C MET A 148 -5.46 -7.73 0.89
N SER A 149 -5.99 -7.27 2.02
CA SER A 149 -5.78 -7.97 3.30
C SER A 149 -6.32 -9.40 3.25
N TYR A 150 -7.52 -9.60 2.69
CA TYR A 150 -8.11 -10.94 2.56
C TYR A 150 -7.45 -11.80 1.47
N VAL A 151 -6.93 -11.19 0.41
CA VAL A 151 -6.12 -11.90 -0.60
C VAL A 151 -4.80 -12.39 0.00
N ASN A 152 -4.12 -11.55 0.77
CA ASN A 152 -2.81 -11.87 1.33
C ASN A 152 -2.84 -12.98 2.38
N ILE A 153 -3.97 -13.20 3.04
CA ILE A 153 -4.16 -14.35 3.95
C ILE A 153 -4.73 -15.59 3.24
N GLY A 154 -4.93 -15.52 1.92
CA GLY A 154 -5.46 -16.63 1.12
C GLY A 154 -6.98 -16.84 1.23
N ALA A 155 -7.71 -15.92 1.85
CA ALA A 155 -9.18 -16.02 1.97
C ALA A 155 -9.90 -15.67 0.68
N LEU A 156 -9.27 -14.92 -0.22
CA LEU A 156 -9.78 -14.55 -1.52
C LEU A 156 -8.73 -14.85 -2.61
N PRO A 157 -9.18 -15.18 -3.83
CA PRO A 157 -8.27 -15.39 -4.95
C PRO A 157 -7.63 -14.06 -5.38
N ASN A 158 -6.50 -14.13 -6.10
CA ASN A 158 -5.88 -12.95 -6.69
C ASN A 158 -6.84 -12.31 -7.71
N PRO A 159 -7.31 -11.07 -7.48
CA PRO A 159 -8.29 -10.41 -8.34
C PRO A 159 -7.78 -10.09 -9.75
N ASN A 160 -6.46 -10.09 -9.94
CA ASN A 160 -5.84 -9.77 -11.22
C ASN A 160 -5.59 -11.00 -12.10
N TYR A 161 -6.02 -12.18 -11.66
CA TYR A 161 -5.82 -13.42 -12.42
C TYR A 161 -7.14 -13.93 -12.98
N ALA A 162 -7.19 -14.13 -14.29
CA ALA A 162 -8.34 -14.65 -15.05
C ALA A 162 -9.66 -13.94 -14.66
N ASP A 163 -10.68 -14.70 -14.30
CA ASP A 163 -12.00 -14.25 -13.88
C ASP A 163 -12.20 -14.22 -12.34
N ASN A 164 -11.11 -14.30 -11.59
CA ASN A 164 -11.18 -14.34 -10.12
C ASN A 164 -11.92 -13.15 -9.51
N LEU A 165 -11.83 -11.98 -10.14
CA LEU A 165 -12.55 -10.79 -9.69
C LEU A 165 -14.07 -11.05 -9.59
N MET A 166 -14.62 -11.90 -10.47
CA MET A 166 -16.04 -12.27 -10.47
C MET A 166 -16.41 -13.18 -9.30
N GLN A 167 -15.45 -13.86 -8.70
CA GLN A 167 -15.64 -14.73 -7.53
C GLN A 167 -15.63 -13.96 -6.22
N ILE A 168 -15.25 -12.66 -6.25
CA ILE A 168 -15.19 -11.81 -5.07
C ILE A 168 -16.58 -11.23 -4.78
N SER A 169 -17.09 -11.47 -3.57
CA SER A 169 -18.39 -10.98 -3.14
C SER A 169 -18.40 -9.45 -3.00
N GLU A 170 -19.23 -8.78 -3.78
CA GLU A 170 -19.44 -7.33 -3.65
C GLU A 170 -20.11 -6.97 -2.32
N SER A 171 -21.10 -7.75 -1.89
CA SER A 171 -21.84 -7.50 -0.66
C SER A 171 -20.97 -7.58 0.59
N PHE A 172 -19.91 -8.40 0.57
CA PHE A 172 -18.97 -8.48 1.66
C PHE A 172 -18.26 -7.14 1.91
N PHE A 173 -17.90 -6.42 0.85
CA PHE A 173 -17.20 -5.13 0.93
C PHE A 173 -18.14 -3.93 1.10
N ASN A 174 -19.45 -4.12 0.95
CA ASN A 174 -20.44 -3.07 1.25
C ASN A 174 -20.72 -2.99 2.75
N SER A 175 -19.69 -2.84 3.54
CA SER A 175 -19.68 -2.78 4.99
C SER A 175 -18.60 -1.84 5.48
N ASP A 176 -18.77 -1.31 6.67
CA ASP A 176 -17.64 -0.70 7.39
C ASP A 176 -16.68 -1.80 7.86
N PHE A 177 -15.41 -1.43 8.01
CA PHE A 177 -14.37 -2.33 8.50
C PHE A 177 -13.60 -1.68 9.63
N TRP A 178 -13.33 -2.46 10.67
CA TRP A 178 -12.44 -2.09 11.74
C TRP A 178 -11.06 -2.65 11.48
N TYR A 179 -10.06 -1.77 11.56
CA TYR A 179 -8.66 -2.11 11.70
C TYR A 179 -8.22 -1.87 13.15
N ARG A 180 -7.38 -2.75 13.69
CA ARG A 180 -6.84 -2.63 15.03
C ARG A 180 -5.40 -3.08 15.08
N THR A 181 -4.56 -2.32 15.79
CA THR A 181 -3.18 -2.71 16.11
C THR A 181 -2.79 -2.22 17.51
N GLU A 182 -1.78 -2.86 18.07
CA GLU A 182 -1.18 -2.46 19.33
C GLU A 182 0.28 -2.09 19.12
N PHE A 183 0.76 -1.09 19.84
CA PHE A 183 2.13 -0.63 19.74
C PHE A 183 2.64 -0.10 21.08
N ASP A 184 3.96 -0.19 21.27
CA ASP A 184 4.65 0.45 22.37
C ASP A 184 5.34 1.71 21.85
N LEU A 185 5.19 2.83 22.58
CA LEU A 185 5.82 4.08 22.18
C LEU A 185 7.35 3.96 22.35
N PRO A 186 8.13 4.21 21.28
CA PRO A 186 9.59 4.18 21.36
C PRO A 186 10.12 5.14 22.44
N GLN A 187 11.19 4.76 23.12
CA GLN A 187 11.76 5.54 24.22
C GLN A 187 12.13 6.97 23.80
N HIS A 188 12.67 7.15 22.58
CA HIS A 188 13.06 8.46 22.07
C HIS A 188 11.88 9.42 21.77
N MET A 189 10.65 8.90 21.76
CA MET A 189 9.43 9.68 21.58
C MET A 189 8.73 10.06 22.89
N LYS A 190 9.10 9.40 24.00
CA LYS A 190 8.52 9.70 25.32
C LYS A 190 8.82 11.13 25.74
N GLY A 191 7.82 11.80 26.32
CA GLY A 191 7.91 13.17 26.74
C GLY A 191 7.94 14.22 25.61
N LYS A 192 7.83 13.78 24.37
CA LYS A 192 7.68 14.66 23.19
C LYS A 192 6.22 14.76 22.78
N ARG A 193 5.92 15.73 21.94
CA ARG A 193 4.65 15.79 21.22
C ARG A 193 4.65 14.70 20.16
N VAL A 194 3.62 13.87 20.15
CA VAL A 194 3.50 12.73 19.22
C VAL A 194 2.28 12.93 18.33
N MET A 195 2.51 12.94 17.04
CA MET A 195 1.49 13.02 16.02
C MET A 195 1.27 11.65 15.39
N LEU A 196 0.02 11.22 15.24
CA LEU A 196 -0.37 10.11 14.38
C LEU A 196 -0.55 10.63 12.97
N ASN A 197 0.13 10.01 12.03
CA ASN A 197 0.06 10.33 10.61
C ASN A 197 -0.54 9.14 9.86
N LEU A 198 -1.57 9.41 9.06
CA LEU A 198 -2.30 8.47 8.21
C LEU A 198 -2.22 9.06 6.79
N ASP A 199 -1.25 8.58 6.00
CA ASP A 199 -0.93 9.21 4.71
C ASP A 199 -1.93 8.88 3.60
N GLY A 200 -2.80 7.90 3.80
CA GLY A 200 -3.87 7.58 2.87
C GLY A 200 -4.90 6.61 3.44
N ILE A 201 -6.11 7.12 3.57
CA ILE A 201 -7.29 6.31 3.87
C ILE A 201 -8.31 6.51 2.76
N ASN A 202 -8.83 5.43 2.24
CA ASN A 202 -9.95 5.51 1.33
C ASN A 202 -11.21 4.97 2.03
N TRP A 203 -12.19 5.82 2.34
CA TRP A 203 -12.09 7.25 2.08
C TRP A 203 -12.53 8.06 3.30
N LYS A 204 -13.32 7.48 4.18
CA LYS A 204 -13.74 8.08 5.47
C LYS A 204 -13.34 7.17 6.61
N ALA A 205 -12.91 7.74 7.71
CA ALA A 205 -12.57 6.97 8.90
C ALA A 205 -12.81 7.71 10.19
N ASP A 206 -13.20 6.94 11.22
CA ASP A 206 -13.11 7.32 12.62
C ASP A 206 -11.89 6.65 13.24
N VAL A 207 -11.04 7.43 13.90
CA VAL A 207 -9.76 6.98 14.47
C VAL A 207 -9.82 7.09 16.00
N PHE A 208 -9.46 6.02 16.67
CA PHE A 208 -9.48 5.92 18.13
C PHE A 208 -8.13 5.47 18.68
N ILE A 209 -7.72 6.08 19.78
CA ILE A 209 -6.53 5.70 20.56
C ILE A 209 -6.95 5.49 22.03
N ASN A 210 -6.64 4.33 22.58
CA ASN A 210 -6.81 4.02 24.01
C ASN A 210 -8.20 4.36 24.58
N GLY A 211 -9.25 4.08 23.81
CA GLY A 211 -10.64 4.32 24.22
C GLY A 211 -11.16 5.74 23.94
N ARG A 212 -10.40 6.58 23.24
CA ARG A 212 -10.80 7.95 22.90
C ARG A 212 -10.67 8.23 21.41
N GLN A 213 -11.62 8.98 20.88
CA GLN A 213 -11.56 9.39 19.48
C GLN A 213 -10.42 10.40 19.29
N ALA A 214 -9.50 10.09 18.38
CA ALA A 214 -8.34 10.90 18.06
C ALA A 214 -8.55 11.77 16.82
N ALA A 215 -9.27 11.25 15.81
CA ALA A 215 -9.51 11.97 14.57
C ALA A 215 -10.75 11.43 13.84
N ARG A 216 -11.22 12.23 12.89
CA ARG A 216 -12.10 11.82 11.80
C ARG A 216 -11.49 12.25 10.48
N ILE A 217 -11.48 11.36 9.51
CA ILE A 217 -11.00 11.64 8.16
C ILE A 217 -12.19 11.55 7.20
N ASP A 218 -12.33 12.53 6.34
CA ASP A 218 -13.41 12.59 5.34
C ASP A 218 -12.86 13.07 3.99
N GLY A 219 -12.18 12.15 3.29
CA GLY A 219 -11.61 12.41 1.98
C GLY A 219 -10.53 11.40 1.58
N ALA A 220 -10.61 10.88 0.36
CA ALA A 220 -9.73 9.82 -0.14
C ALA A 220 -8.28 10.27 -0.37
N PHE A 221 -8.08 11.57 -0.64
CA PHE A 221 -6.77 12.17 -0.93
C PHE A 221 -6.30 13.11 0.17
N MET A 222 -6.89 12.99 1.36
CA MET A 222 -6.48 13.76 2.54
C MET A 222 -5.56 12.92 3.43
N ARG A 223 -4.50 13.56 3.92
CA ARG A 223 -3.69 12.98 4.99
C ARG A 223 -4.32 13.27 6.34
N GLY A 224 -4.37 12.25 7.19
CA GLY A 224 -4.77 12.41 8.59
C GLY A 224 -3.56 12.80 9.44
N HIS A 225 -3.67 13.91 10.17
CA HIS A 225 -2.70 14.31 11.19
C HIS A 225 -3.42 14.58 12.49
N SER A 226 -3.05 13.89 13.55
CA SER A 226 -3.68 14.07 14.85
C SER A 226 -2.66 14.10 15.97
N ASP A 227 -2.77 15.07 16.85
CA ASP A 227 -2.01 15.09 18.10
C ASP A 227 -2.59 14.05 19.06
N ILE A 228 -1.87 12.96 19.21
CA ILE A 228 -2.27 11.88 20.11
C ILE A 228 -1.54 11.92 21.45
N THR A 229 -0.68 12.91 21.69
CA THR A 229 0.08 13.06 22.93
C THR A 229 -0.78 12.88 24.20
N PRO A 230 -1.94 13.57 24.32
CA PRO A 230 -2.78 13.45 25.51
C PRO A 230 -3.56 12.12 25.60
N LEU A 231 -3.47 11.28 24.59
CA LEU A 231 -4.16 9.98 24.52
C LEU A 231 -3.22 8.81 24.78
N LEU A 232 -1.91 9.05 24.72
CA LEU A 232 -0.90 8.01 24.91
C LEU A 232 -0.79 7.58 26.38
N ARG A 233 -0.41 6.33 26.57
CA ARG A 233 -0.12 5.72 27.87
C ARG A 233 1.34 5.26 27.91
N ASP A 234 1.87 5.18 29.10
CA ASP A 234 3.12 4.44 29.33
C ASP A 234 2.88 2.95 29.05
N GLY A 235 3.72 2.36 28.16
CA GLY A 235 3.58 0.97 27.72
C GLY A 235 2.68 0.82 26.51
N ARG A 236 1.82 -0.23 26.52
CA ARG A 236 1.02 -0.65 25.38
C ARG A 236 -0.09 0.35 25.04
N ASN A 237 -0.11 0.78 23.79
CA ASN A 237 -1.13 1.63 23.22
C ASN A 237 -1.91 0.86 22.15
N VAL A 238 -3.16 1.23 21.94
CA VAL A 238 -4.06 0.60 20.98
C VAL A 238 -4.60 1.63 20.02
N LEU A 239 -4.38 1.40 18.73
CA LEU A 239 -4.97 2.16 17.63
C LEU A 239 -6.08 1.33 17.00
N ALA A 240 -7.27 1.91 16.89
CA ALA A 240 -8.38 1.35 16.13
C ALA A 240 -8.88 2.38 15.09
N VAL A 241 -9.09 1.90 13.86
CA VAL A 241 -9.55 2.72 12.74
C VAL A 241 -10.78 2.07 12.12
N ARG A 242 -11.90 2.77 12.13
CA ARG A 242 -13.11 2.36 11.41
C ARG A 242 -13.11 2.99 10.04
N ILE A 243 -12.97 2.19 9.02
CA ILE A 243 -13.19 2.61 7.63
C ILE A 243 -14.69 2.57 7.36
N ILE A 244 -15.23 3.70 6.94
CA ILE A 244 -16.66 3.88 6.69
C ILE A 244 -16.93 3.55 5.22
N LYS A 245 -17.91 2.70 4.99
CA LYS A 245 -18.35 2.33 3.64
C LYS A 245 -18.92 3.52 2.87
N ASN A 246 -18.92 3.40 1.57
CA ASN A 246 -19.62 4.34 0.71
C ASN A 246 -21.13 4.31 0.96
N ALA A 247 -21.77 5.48 1.05
CA ALA A 247 -23.23 5.60 1.12
C ALA A 247 -23.88 5.23 -0.22
N HIS A 248 -23.19 5.55 -1.31
CA HIS A 248 -23.63 5.31 -2.69
C HIS A 248 -22.56 4.52 -3.47
N PRO A 249 -22.38 3.22 -3.16
CA PRO A 249 -21.27 2.44 -3.67
C PRO A 249 -21.37 2.10 -5.15
N GLY A 250 -22.48 2.46 -5.82
CA GLY A 250 -22.77 1.98 -7.16
C GLY A 250 -23.04 0.47 -7.17
N ALA A 251 -22.96 -0.14 -8.33
CA ALA A 251 -23.07 -1.58 -8.49
C ALA A 251 -22.03 -2.10 -9.49
N VAL A 252 -21.37 -3.18 -9.14
CA VAL A 252 -20.57 -3.96 -10.10
C VAL A 252 -21.52 -4.90 -10.81
N LYS A 253 -21.56 -4.84 -12.13
CA LYS A 253 -22.43 -5.67 -12.94
C LYS A 253 -21.57 -6.56 -13.83
N GLU A 254 -21.84 -7.84 -13.76
CA GLU A 254 -21.24 -8.80 -14.69
C GLU A 254 -21.89 -8.63 -16.06
N LYS A 255 -21.03 -8.63 -17.09
CA LYS A 255 -21.52 -8.56 -18.46
C LYS A 255 -21.82 -9.95 -18.97
N TYR A 256 -23.09 -10.25 -19.16
CA TYR A 256 -23.53 -11.46 -19.86
C TYR A 256 -23.59 -11.21 -21.39
N ARG A 257 -23.48 -12.26 -22.17
CA ARG A 257 -23.45 -12.21 -23.64
C ARG A 257 -24.63 -11.39 -24.26
N LYS A 258 -25.71 -11.26 -23.53
CA LYS A 258 -26.93 -10.53 -23.97
C LYS A 258 -26.98 -9.08 -23.48
N ASP A 259 -26.06 -8.68 -22.62
CA ASP A 259 -26.06 -7.34 -22.06
C ASP A 259 -25.45 -6.34 -23.04
N THR A 260 -26.19 -5.26 -23.26
CA THR A 260 -25.69 -4.10 -23.99
C THR A 260 -25.01 -3.09 -23.08
N ASP A 261 -24.77 -3.49 -21.84
CA ASP A 261 -24.33 -2.60 -20.80
C ASP A 261 -22.82 -2.33 -20.83
N PHE A 262 -22.41 -1.27 -20.20
CA PHE A 262 -21.13 -0.59 -20.37
C PHE A 262 -20.25 -0.73 -19.12
N ASN A 263 -18.97 -1.01 -19.30
CA ASN A 263 -17.91 -0.81 -18.34
C ASN A 263 -18.10 -1.39 -16.93
N GLY A 264 -18.86 -2.48 -16.80
CA GLY A 264 -18.85 -3.27 -15.56
C GLY A 264 -19.73 -2.74 -14.41
N GLY A 265 -20.69 -1.84 -14.65
CA GLY A 265 -21.69 -1.51 -13.65
C GLY A 265 -22.11 -0.04 -13.55
N LEU A 266 -22.79 0.27 -12.44
CA LEU A 266 -23.20 1.63 -12.09
C LEU A 266 -22.10 2.31 -11.27
N LEU A 267 -21.78 3.55 -11.63
CA LEU A 267 -20.79 4.36 -10.92
C LEU A 267 -21.28 4.67 -9.48
N GLY A 268 -20.38 4.48 -8.52
CA GLY A 268 -20.53 5.04 -7.19
C GLY A 268 -20.10 6.50 -7.22
N TYR A 269 -20.87 7.43 -6.67
CA TYR A 269 -20.58 8.85 -6.77
C TYR A 269 -20.03 9.49 -5.49
N ASP A 270 -19.84 8.72 -4.45
CA ASP A 270 -19.29 9.18 -3.18
C ASP A 270 -17.92 8.56 -2.85
N ASN A 271 -17.24 7.96 -3.85
CA ASN A 271 -15.87 7.46 -3.71
C ASN A 271 -15.02 7.88 -4.92
N PRO A 272 -14.22 8.94 -4.80
CA PRO A 272 -13.45 9.45 -5.93
C PRO A 272 -12.42 8.47 -6.48
N THR A 273 -11.83 7.58 -5.66
CA THR A 273 -10.87 6.58 -6.14
C THR A 273 -11.56 5.48 -6.93
N PHE A 274 -12.74 5.06 -6.54
CA PHE A 274 -13.55 4.11 -7.30
C PHE A 274 -14.01 4.71 -8.62
N HIS A 275 -14.44 5.97 -8.60
CA HIS A 275 -14.82 6.71 -9.79
C HIS A 275 -13.69 6.78 -10.81
N ALA A 276 -12.47 7.03 -10.36
CA ALA A 276 -11.30 7.11 -11.23
C ALA A 276 -10.92 5.77 -11.87
N THR A 277 -11.40 4.64 -11.35
CA THR A 277 -11.11 3.31 -11.91
C THR A 277 -12.15 2.81 -12.89
N ILE A 278 -13.34 3.42 -12.95
CA ILE A 278 -14.41 3.01 -13.86
C ILE A 278 -14.42 3.89 -15.10
N GLY A 279 -14.35 3.28 -16.27
CA GLY A 279 -14.41 3.96 -17.56
C GLY A 279 -13.11 4.68 -17.97
N TRP A 280 -12.07 4.60 -17.16
CA TRP A 280 -10.72 5.07 -17.45
C TRP A 280 -9.80 3.88 -17.65
N ASP A 281 -8.89 3.97 -18.62
CA ASP A 281 -7.85 2.99 -18.91
C ASP A 281 -8.31 1.53 -19.02
N TRP A 282 -9.62 1.33 -19.12
CA TRP A 282 -10.25 0.02 -19.34
C TRP A 282 -9.89 -1.02 -18.26
N ILE A 283 -9.67 -0.57 -17.03
CA ILE A 283 -9.46 -1.47 -15.91
C ILE A 283 -10.76 -2.13 -15.45
N SER A 284 -10.63 -3.37 -14.99
CA SER A 284 -11.74 -4.11 -14.43
C SER A 284 -12.33 -3.42 -13.20
N THR A 285 -13.64 -3.47 -13.05
CA THR A 285 -14.31 -2.86 -11.91
C THR A 285 -13.92 -3.54 -10.60
N ILE A 286 -13.45 -2.75 -9.64
CA ILE A 286 -12.93 -3.25 -8.37
C ILE A 286 -14.06 -3.41 -7.36
N ARG A 287 -14.39 -4.67 -7.00
CA ARG A 287 -15.49 -4.99 -6.09
C ARG A 287 -15.28 -4.51 -4.66
N GLY A 288 -14.04 -4.43 -4.21
CA GLY A 288 -13.68 -3.89 -2.90
C GLY A 288 -13.74 -2.36 -2.79
N ARG A 289 -14.08 -1.62 -3.84
CA ARG A 289 -14.15 -0.15 -3.88
C ARG A 289 -12.88 0.56 -3.43
N ASN A 290 -11.74 -0.14 -3.40
CA ASN A 290 -10.46 0.38 -2.91
C ASN A 290 -10.49 0.91 -1.47
N ILE A 291 -11.48 0.54 -0.66
CA ILE A 291 -11.56 0.99 0.73
C ILE A 291 -10.40 0.39 1.56
N GLY A 292 -9.91 1.15 2.53
CA GLY A 292 -8.88 0.68 3.44
C GLY A 292 -7.83 1.74 3.80
N ILE A 293 -6.79 1.29 4.50
CA ILE A 293 -5.60 2.08 4.84
C ILE A 293 -4.55 1.78 3.77
N TRP A 294 -4.58 2.53 2.67
CA TRP A 294 -3.81 2.20 1.48
C TRP A 294 -2.41 2.80 1.44
N ASN A 295 -2.10 3.73 2.36
CA ASN A 295 -0.79 4.35 2.47
C ASN A 295 -0.28 4.27 3.91
N ASP A 296 0.89 4.84 4.18
CA ASP A 296 1.62 4.70 5.44
C ASP A 296 0.84 5.15 6.68
N VAL A 297 1.04 4.41 7.76
CA VAL A 297 0.65 4.78 9.13
C VAL A 297 1.91 4.89 9.98
N TRP A 298 2.12 6.05 10.59
CA TRP A 298 3.33 6.29 11.35
C TRP A 298 3.16 7.37 12.42
N LEU A 299 4.03 7.32 13.40
CA LEU A 299 4.13 8.34 14.44
C LEU A 299 5.30 9.27 14.12
N SER A 300 5.11 10.56 14.39
CA SER A 300 6.19 11.52 14.44
C SER A 300 6.29 12.15 15.82
N ALA A 301 7.51 12.41 16.25
CA ALA A 301 7.76 13.11 17.50
C ALA A 301 8.43 14.47 17.24
N SER A 302 7.96 15.48 17.94
CA SER A 302 8.52 16.83 17.86
C SER A 302 8.68 17.44 19.24
N GLY A 303 9.40 18.58 19.27
CA GLY A 303 9.40 19.49 20.42
C GLY A 303 8.17 20.43 20.40
N ALA A 304 8.41 21.68 20.72
CA ALA A 304 7.39 22.72 20.78
C ALA A 304 6.76 23.06 19.41
N VAL A 305 7.52 22.83 18.32
CA VAL A 305 7.14 23.21 16.96
C VAL A 305 7.09 21.96 16.07
N THR A 306 6.04 21.82 15.30
CA THR A 306 5.98 20.86 14.18
C THR A 306 6.23 21.55 12.87
N MET A 307 6.83 20.81 11.91
CA MET A 307 7.10 21.26 10.57
C MET A 307 6.44 20.28 9.59
N ARG A 308 5.66 20.81 8.63
CA ARG A 308 4.91 20.00 7.67
C ARG A 308 4.95 20.57 6.27
N ASP A 309 4.64 19.72 5.32
CA ASP A 309 4.37 20.05 3.93
C ASP A 309 5.44 20.93 3.29
N PRO A 310 6.72 20.51 3.29
CA PRO A 310 7.75 21.25 2.59
C PRO A 310 7.44 21.28 1.10
N LEU A 311 7.37 22.48 0.52
CA LEU A 311 7.13 22.70 -0.90
C LEU A 311 8.28 23.52 -1.48
N ILE A 312 8.79 23.09 -2.62
CA ILE A 312 9.81 23.83 -3.37
C ILE A 312 9.22 24.15 -4.74
N THR A 313 9.07 25.43 -5.03
CA THR A 313 8.73 25.92 -6.37
C THR A 313 9.98 26.45 -7.05
N SER A 314 10.03 26.33 -8.38
CA SER A 314 11.11 26.88 -9.18
C SER A 314 10.56 27.67 -10.37
N GLU A 315 11.18 28.79 -10.65
CA GLU A 315 10.89 29.62 -11.81
C GLU A 315 12.16 29.75 -12.66
N LEU A 316 12.05 29.43 -13.95
CA LEU A 316 13.10 29.55 -14.93
C LEU A 316 12.56 30.35 -16.12
N ALA A 317 13.07 31.54 -16.32
CA ALA A 317 12.76 32.36 -17.49
C ALA A 317 13.71 31.99 -18.64
N LEU A 318 13.19 31.39 -19.69
CA LEU A 318 14.00 31.07 -20.88
C LEU A 318 14.31 32.34 -21.66
N PRO A 319 15.56 32.54 -22.14
CA PRO A 319 16.65 31.57 -22.26
C PRO A 319 17.64 31.52 -21.06
N ASP A 320 17.28 32.03 -19.90
CA ASP A 320 18.15 32.02 -18.74
C ASP A 320 18.58 30.62 -18.31
N THR A 321 19.77 30.50 -17.75
CA THR A 321 20.33 29.27 -17.22
C THR A 321 20.25 29.21 -15.69
N ALA A 322 19.72 30.26 -15.04
CA ALA A 322 19.56 30.36 -13.61
C ALA A 322 18.08 30.34 -13.22
N ALA A 323 17.70 29.46 -12.30
CA ALA A 323 16.35 29.38 -11.77
C ALA A 323 16.26 30.02 -10.38
N THR A 324 15.12 30.65 -10.10
CA THR A 324 14.75 31.10 -8.75
C THR A 324 14.04 29.94 -8.05
N ILE A 325 14.50 29.57 -6.85
CA ILE A 325 13.92 28.51 -6.04
C ILE A 325 13.30 29.15 -4.80
N THR A 326 12.00 28.88 -4.57
CA THR A 326 11.25 29.34 -3.42
C THR A 326 10.81 28.18 -2.55
N PRO A 327 11.50 27.84 -1.45
CA PRO A 327 11.06 26.85 -0.50
C PRO A 327 10.03 27.44 0.47
N SER A 328 9.00 26.66 0.78
CA SER A 328 8.02 26.99 1.81
C SER A 328 7.75 25.79 2.70
N VAL A 329 7.30 26.01 3.92
CA VAL A 329 6.98 24.95 4.90
C VAL A 329 5.99 25.48 5.92
N ILE A 330 5.08 24.65 6.41
CA ILE A 330 4.14 25.01 7.45
C ILE A 330 4.75 24.72 8.82
N LEU A 331 4.88 25.77 9.65
CA LEU A 331 5.33 25.68 11.03
C LEU A 331 4.15 25.89 11.98
N THR A 332 3.98 24.98 12.95
CA THR A 332 2.95 25.11 13.99
C THR A 332 3.59 25.15 15.35
N ASN A 333 3.39 26.25 16.09
CA ASN A 333 3.74 26.35 17.50
C ASN A 333 2.60 25.76 18.35
N HIS A 334 2.89 24.73 19.12
CA HIS A 334 1.94 24.06 20.00
C HIS A 334 1.97 24.55 21.46
N MET A 335 2.78 25.58 21.73
CA MET A 335 3.00 26.03 23.09
C MET A 335 2.14 27.28 23.42
N PRO A 336 1.75 27.45 24.69
CA PRO A 336 1.01 28.63 25.14
C PRO A 336 1.90 29.87 25.27
N TYR A 337 3.07 29.87 24.65
CA TYR A 337 4.01 31.00 24.60
C TYR A 337 4.68 31.08 23.23
N SER A 338 5.23 32.25 22.93
CA SER A 338 5.97 32.44 21.67
C SER A 338 7.26 31.64 21.65
N VAL A 339 7.54 31.01 20.52
CA VAL A 339 8.76 30.23 20.28
C VAL A 339 9.57 30.86 19.16
N SER A 340 10.87 31.07 19.39
CA SER A 340 11.80 31.55 18.36
C SER A 340 12.82 30.49 18.01
N GLY A 341 13.24 30.45 16.74
CA GLY A 341 14.21 29.51 16.26
C GLY A 341 14.79 29.88 14.91
N THR A 342 15.58 29.00 14.36
CA THR A 342 16.15 29.15 13.03
C THR A 342 15.67 27.98 12.15
N LEU A 343 14.99 28.31 11.06
CA LEU A 343 14.63 27.37 10.01
C LEU A 343 15.84 27.20 9.09
N ARG A 344 16.23 25.93 8.88
CA ARG A 344 17.36 25.59 8.01
C ARG A 344 16.92 24.57 6.97
N GLY A 345 17.41 24.74 5.73
CA GLY A 345 17.19 23.84 4.62
C GLY A 345 18.43 23.77 3.72
N TRP A 346 18.50 22.66 2.96
CA TRP A 346 19.54 22.46 1.97
C TRP A 346 18.91 21.95 0.68
N ILE A 347 19.29 22.57 -0.43
CA ILE A 347 18.89 22.16 -1.78
C ILE A 347 20.17 22.02 -2.61
N GLY A 348 20.59 20.79 -2.89
CA GLY A 348 21.91 20.56 -3.48
C GLY A 348 23.01 21.16 -2.62
N GLY A 349 23.82 22.06 -3.19
CA GLY A 349 24.88 22.80 -2.47
C GLY A 349 24.41 24.09 -1.80
N LEU A 350 23.14 24.48 -1.95
CA LEU A 350 22.59 25.73 -1.41
C LEU A 350 22.11 25.54 0.02
N LYS A 351 22.55 26.41 0.92
CA LYS A 351 22.06 26.49 2.30
C LYS A 351 21.06 27.63 2.40
N ILE A 352 19.90 27.32 2.98
CA ILE A 352 18.86 28.30 3.30
C ILE A 352 18.76 28.39 4.82
N GLU A 353 18.77 29.60 5.35
CA GLU A 353 18.67 29.84 6.79
C GLU A 353 17.86 31.10 7.04
N THR A 354 16.79 30.99 7.86
CA THR A 354 15.99 32.16 8.25
C THR A 354 15.57 32.03 9.70
N ARG A 355 15.56 33.21 10.41
CA ARG A 355 15.04 33.28 11.77
C ARG A 355 13.53 33.36 11.73
N VAL A 356 12.87 32.58 12.59
CA VAL A 356 11.41 32.56 12.73
C VAL A 356 11.02 32.82 14.17
N VAL A 357 9.91 33.55 14.35
CA VAL A 357 9.28 33.76 15.66
C VAL A 357 7.81 33.42 15.51
N LEU A 358 7.40 32.36 16.17
CA LEU A 358 6.03 31.84 16.11
C LEU A 358 5.28 32.26 17.36
N PRO A 359 4.23 33.10 17.25
CA PRO A 359 3.36 33.43 18.37
C PRO A 359 2.74 32.19 19.04
N THR A 360 2.10 32.37 20.17
CA THR A 360 1.34 31.37 20.90
C THR A 360 0.35 30.66 20.00
N TYR A 361 0.43 29.33 19.92
CA TYR A 361 -0.44 28.47 19.10
C TYR A 361 -0.54 28.85 17.62
N ALA A 362 0.44 29.58 17.10
CA ALA A 362 0.43 30.04 15.71
C ALA A 362 0.71 28.90 14.71
N VAL A 363 0.08 29.02 13.55
CA VAL A 363 0.44 28.33 12.31
C VAL A 363 0.95 29.38 11.33
N GLN A 364 2.13 29.22 10.81
CA GLN A 364 2.78 30.12 9.86
C GLN A 364 3.32 29.36 8.64
#